data_95c7038351a15138ebf6fa7418a768ef
#
_entry.id   95c7038351a15138ebf6fa7418a768ef
#
_cell.length_a   1.000
_cell.length_b   1.000
_cell.length_c   1.000
_cell.angle_alpha   90.00
_cell.angle_beta   90.00
_cell.angle_gamma   90.00
#
_symmetry.space_group_name_H-M   'P 1'
#
loop_
_entity.id
_entity.type
_entity.pdbx_description
1 polymer ?
#
loop_
_entity_poly.entity_id
_entity_poly.type
_entity_poly.pdbx_seq_one_letter_code
_entity_poly.pdbx_strand_id
1 'polypeptide(L)'
;MLHRAIDDYWHVVAGVVEEGETFAEAAARELREETGLDAVVVDVGIRQRYRVPDDWRSEYLAGVNEVAIENFAVEVPPGWEPVLNEEHDSYRWLSLPDAIAIEHWPETKEVLAFVAR
;
A
#
# COMPACT_ATOMS: atom_id res chain seq x y z
N MET A 1 9.41 1.41 -2.50
CA MET A 1 8.68 2.64 -2.14
C MET A 1 8.33 3.43 -3.39
N LEU A 2 7.13 3.90 -3.47
CA LEU A 2 6.61 4.74 -4.55
C LEU A 2 6.44 6.18 -4.06
N HIS A 3 6.72 7.14 -4.92
CA HIS A 3 6.53 8.56 -4.60
C HIS A 3 5.25 9.09 -5.26
N ARG A 4 4.33 9.61 -4.45
CA ARG A 4 3.09 10.23 -4.95
C ARG A 4 3.40 11.57 -5.59
N ALA A 5 2.99 11.72 -6.86
CA ALA A 5 3.29 12.92 -7.65
C ALA A 5 2.60 14.17 -7.10
N ILE A 6 1.33 14.05 -6.69
CA ILE A 6 0.52 15.21 -6.26
C ILE A 6 0.80 15.57 -4.79
N ASP A 7 0.84 14.57 -3.92
CA ASP A 7 0.90 14.78 -2.47
C ASP A 7 2.32 14.85 -1.89
N ASP A 8 3.32 14.56 -2.71
CA ASP A 8 4.74 14.61 -2.35
C ASP A 8 5.08 13.81 -1.09
N TYR A 9 4.78 12.50 -1.11
CA TYR A 9 5.24 11.59 -0.05
C TYR A 9 5.55 10.20 -0.59
N TRP A 10 6.32 9.43 0.21
CA TRP A 10 6.72 8.07 -0.11
C TRP A 10 5.83 7.07 0.63
N HIS A 11 5.40 6.02 -0.07
CA HIS A 11 4.59 4.95 0.53
C HIS A 11 4.74 3.63 -0.23
N VAL A 12 4.21 2.56 0.35
CA VAL A 12 4.09 1.26 -0.35
C VAL A 12 2.86 1.27 -1.26
N VAL A 13 2.75 0.26 -2.12
CA VAL A 13 1.54 0.05 -2.93
C VAL A 13 0.33 -0.04 -1.99
N ALA A 14 -0.70 0.72 -2.29
CA ALA A 14 -1.92 0.76 -1.48
C ALA A 14 -3.13 1.09 -2.36
N GLY A 15 -4.31 0.69 -1.90
CA GLY A 15 -5.56 1.01 -2.57
C GLY A 15 -6.76 0.50 -1.80
N VAL A 16 -7.93 0.73 -2.35
CA VAL A 16 -9.23 0.43 -1.74
C VAL A 16 -9.80 -0.84 -2.35
N VAL A 17 -10.39 -1.69 -1.52
CA VAL A 17 -11.12 -2.87 -1.98
C VAL A 17 -12.39 -2.43 -2.71
N GLU A 18 -12.58 -2.94 -3.92
CA GLU A 18 -13.78 -2.68 -4.71
C GLU A 18 -14.85 -3.72 -4.39
N GLU A 19 -16.10 -3.39 -4.74
CA GLU A 19 -17.22 -4.28 -4.53
C GLU A 19 -16.97 -5.64 -5.19
N GLY A 20 -17.19 -6.72 -4.44
CA GLY A 20 -17.00 -8.09 -4.93
C GLY A 20 -15.56 -8.60 -4.86
N GLU A 21 -14.60 -7.77 -4.47
CA GLU A 21 -13.21 -8.19 -4.28
C GLU A 21 -12.93 -8.67 -2.87
N THR A 22 -12.05 -9.67 -2.75
CA THR A 22 -11.39 -9.95 -1.47
C THR A 22 -10.25 -8.94 -1.28
N PHE A 23 -9.72 -8.85 -0.05
CA PHE A 23 -8.54 -8.01 0.21
C PHE A 23 -7.34 -8.46 -0.62
N ALA A 24 -7.11 -9.77 -0.75
CA ALA A 24 -6.00 -10.29 -1.57
C ALA A 24 -6.16 -9.94 -3.05
N GLU A 25 -7.37 -10.01 -3.59
CA GLU A 25 -7.66 -9.62 -4.97
C GLU A 25 -7.41 -8.13 -5.19
N ALA A 26 -7.84 -7.30 -4.25
CA ALA A 26 -7.59 -5.85 -4.30
C ALA A 26 -6.09 -5.55 -4.25
N ALA A 27 -5.34 -6.21 -3.37
CA ALA A 27 -3.90 -6.03 -3.27
C ALA A 27 -3.19 -6.41 -4.57
N ALA A 28 -3.56 -7.53 -5.18
CA ALA A 28 -2.98 -7.97 -6.46
C ALA A 28 -3.32 -7.00 -7.59
N ARG A 29 -4.55 -6.50 -7.63
CA ARG A 29 -4.99 -5.51 -8.63
C ARG A 29 -4.23 -4.20 -8.50
N GLU A 30 -4.13 -3.66 -7.28
CA GLU A 30 -3.41 -2.41 -7.03
C GLU A 30 -1.91 -2.55 -7.37
N LEU A 31 -1.30 -3.68 -7.04
CA LEU A 31 0.08 -3.96 -7.39
C LEU A 31 0.29 -3.89 -8.91
N ARG A 32 -0.60 -4.52 -9.67
CA ARG A 32 -0.54 -4.52 -11.13
C ARG A 32 -0.76 -3.12 -11.70
N GLU A 33 -1.75 -2.39 -11.19
CA GLU A 33 -2.06 -1.03 -11.66
C GLU A 33 -0.93 -0.05 -11.37
N GLU A 34 -0.34 -0.13 -10.19
CA GLU A 34 0.66 0.84 -9.75
C GLU A 34 2.08 0.50 -10.16
N THR A 35 2.39 -0.77 -10.43
CA THR A 35 3.76 -1.21 -10.73
C THR A 35 3.91 -2.08 -11.97
N GLY A 36 2.81 -2.56 -12.53
CA GLY A 36 2.85 -3.49 -13.66
C GLY A 36 3.15 -4.94 -13.29
N LEU A 37 3.35 -5.25 -12.01
CA LEU A 37 3.65 -6.63 -11.58
C LEU A 37 2.38 -7.45 -11.42
N ASP A 38 2.31 -8.57 -12.14
CA ASP A 38 1.26 -9.57 -11.98
C ASP A 38 1.84 -10.75 -11.19
N ALA A 39 1.54 -10.80 -9.91
CA ALA A 39 2.11 -11.81 -9.00
C ALA A 39 1.12 -12.18 -7.90
N VAL A 40 1.32 -13.35 -7.33
CA VAL A 40 0.54 -13.81 -6.18
C VAL A 40 1.02 -13.07 -4.92
N VAL A 41 0.08 -12.45 -4.21
CA VAL A 41 0.37 -11.77 -2.94
C VAL A 41 0.20 -12.74 -1.77
N VAL A 42 1.00 -12.55 -0.72
CA VAL A 42 0.97 -13.37 0.49
C VAL A 42 0.50 -12.53 1.66
N ASP A 43 -0.54 -12.99 2.35
CA ASP A 43 -1.06 -12.34 3.55
C ASP A 43 0.00 -12.43 4.67
N VAL A 44 0.45 -11.30 5.19
CA VAL A 44 1.44 -11.27 6.27
C VAL A 44 0.80 -11.44 7.66
N GLY A 45 -0.51 -11.56 7.73
CA GLY A 45 -1.23 -11.82 8.98
C GLY A 45 -1.43 -10.60 9.88
N ILE A 46 -1.18 -9.41 9.36
CA ILE A 46 -1.35 -8.16 10.12
C ILE A 46 -2.58 -7.43 9.62
N ARG A 47 -3.55 -7.25 10.50
CA ARG A 47 -4.77 -6.49 10.24
C ARG A 47 -4.80 -5.27 11.12
N GLN A 48 -5.19 -4.14 10.54
CA GLN A 48 -5.22 -2.85 11.21
C GLN A 48 -6.55 -2.16 10.96
N ARG A 49 -6.82 -1.12 11.73
CA ARG A 49 -7.94 -0.21 11.50
C ARG A 49 -7.40 1.21 11.39
N TYR A 50 -7.88 1.94 10.40
CA TYR A 50 -7.51 3.31 10.16
C TYR A 50 -8.75 4.19 10.37
N ARG A 51 -8.61 5.22 11.21
CA ARG A 51 -9.69 6.18 11.41
C ARG A 51 -9.68 7.17 10.27
N VAL A 52 -10.80 7.29 9.58
CA VAL A 52 -10.95 8.23 8.47
C VAL A 52 -10.98 9.66 9.03
N PRO A 53 -10.09 10.57 8.57
CA PRO A 53 -10.15 11.98 8.95
C PRO A 53 -11.49 12.61 8.57
N ASP A 54 -11.95 13.57 9.37
CA ASP A 54 -13.27 14.19 9.20
C ASP A 54 -13.44 14.84 7.83
N ASP A 55 -12.40 15.45 7.31
CA ASP A 55 -12.39 16.10 5.99
C ASP A 55 -12.43 15.11 4.82
N TRP A 56 -12.15 13.82 5.06
CA TRP A 56 -12.19 12.77 4.05
C TRP A 56 -13.47 11.93 4.09
N ARG A 57 -14.34 12.13 5.09
CA ARG A 57 -15.55 11.32 5.27
C ARG A 57 -16.52 11.35 4.11
N SER A 58 -16.53 12.43 3.33
CA SER A 58 -17.39 12.55 2.16
C SER A 58 -17.01 11.56 1.04
N GLU A 59 -15.78 11.02 1.06
CA GLU A 59 -15.30 10.01 0.10
C GLU A 59 -15.73 8.60 0.47
N TYR A 60 -16.32 8.40 1.65
CA TYR A 60 -16.76 7.12 2.18
C TYR A 60 -18.27 7.13 2.40
N LEU A 61 -18.84 5.93 2.58
CA LEU A 61 -20.26 5.79 2.90
C LEU A 61 -20.58 6.50 4.21
N ALA A 62 -21.79 7.09 4.28
CA ALA A 62 -22.24 7.77 5.49
C ALA A 62 -22.19 6.83 6.70
N GLY A 63 -21.63 7.33 7.80
CA GLY A 63 -21.46 6.55 9.03
C GLY A 63 -20.17 5.73 9.11
N VAL A 64 -19.39 5.66 8.03
CA VAL A 64 -18.08 5.00 8.06
C VAL A 64 -17.05 5.96 8.64
N ASN A 65 -16.47 5.60 9.79
CA ASN A 65 -15.43 6.39 10.45
C ASN A 65 -14.12 5.63 10.63
N GLU A 66 -14.11 4.32 10.32
CA GLU A 66 -12.93 3.47 10.33
C GLU A 66 -12.93 2.58 9.10
N VAL A 67 -11.74 2.27 8.58
CA VAL A 67 -11.55 1.28 7.52
C VAL A 67 -10.62 0.18 8.01
N ALA A 68 -10.92 -1.06 7.63
CA ALA A 68 -10.03 -2.19 7.91
C ALA A 68 -8.89 -2.19 6.90
N ILE A 69 -7.68 -2.48 7.38
CA ILE A 69 -6.49 -2.60 6.55
C ILE A 69 -5.95 -4.02 6.69
N GLU A 70 -5.73 -4.68 5.56
CA GLU A 70 -5.00 -5.94 5.51
C GLU A 70 -3.72 -5.74 4.71
N ASN A 71 -2.67 -6.45 5.09
CA ASN A 71 -1.33 -6.24 4.57
C ASN A 71 -0.82 -7.50 3.90
N PHE A 72 -0.13 -7.32 2.75
CA PHE A 72 0.36 -8.41 1.92
C PHE A 72 1.80 -8.15 1.53
N ALA A 73 2.51 -9.22 1.24
CA ALA A 73 3.87 -9.18 0.70
C ALA A 73 3.91 -9.89 -0.65
N VAL A 74 4.87 -9.53 -1.46
CA VAL A 74 5.09 -10.18 -2.75
C VAL A 74 6.59 -10.33 -2.97
N GLU A 75 6.98 -11.47 -3.52
CA GLU A 75 8.34 -11.69 -3.96
C GLU A 75 8.46 -11.23 -5.41
N VAL A 76 9.41 -10.34 -5.68
CA VAL A 76 9.63 -9.82 -7.03
C VAL A 76 10.71 -10.61 -7.75
N PRO A 77 10.58 -10.80 -9.08
CA PRO A 77 11.64 -11.47 -9.86
C PRO A 77 12.96 -10.69 -9.78
N PRO A 78 14.11 -11.38 -9.79
CA PRO A 78 15.40 -10.68 -9.83
C PRO A 78 15.52 -9.75 -11.03
N GLY A 79 15.96 -8.52 -10.80
CA GLY A 79 16.14 -7.53 -11.86
C GLY A 79 14.87 -6.86 -12.35
N TRP A 80 13.71 -7.21 -11.78
CA TRP A 80 12.45 -6.56 -12.14
C TRP A 80 12.40 -5.11 -11.64
N GLU A 81 11.88 -4.22 -12.49
CA GLU A 81 11.68 -2.82 -12.16
C GLU A 81 10.23 -2.43 -12.41
N PRO A 82 9.62 -1.62 -11.55
CA PRO A 82 8.22 -1.21 -11.71
C PRO A 82 8.00 -0.31 -12.91
N VAL A 83 6.81 -0.45 -13.52
CA VAL A 83 6.31 0.48 -14.53
C VAL A 83 5.21 1.30 -13.86
N LEU A 84 5.49 2.57 -13.64
CA LEU A 84 4.61 3.45 -12.89
C LEU A 84 3.47 3.99 -13.75
N ASN A 85 2.31 4.24 -13.11
CA ASN A 85 1.21 5.00 -13.71
C ASN A 85 1.34 6.49 -13.35
N GLU A 86 0.33 7.29 -13.71
CA GLU A 86 0.37 8.75 -13.49
C GLU A 86 0.28 9.17 -12.01
N GLU A 87 -0.10 8.28 -11.11
CA GLU A 87 -0.19 8.58 -9.67
C GLU A 87 1.18 8.69 -9.00
N HIS A 88 2.19 8.04 -9.58
CA HIS A 88 3.53 7.97 -9.02
C HIS A 88 4.57 8.40 -10.04
N ASP A 89 5.52 9.23 -9.63
CA ASP A 89 6.55 9.78 -10.53
C ASP A 89 7.92 9.13 -10.36
N SER A 90 8.13 8.39 -9.27
CA SER A 90 9.40 7.72 -9.01
C SER A 90 9.26 6.57 -8.03
N TYR A 91 10.28 5.74 -7.96
CA TYR A 91 10.35 4.62 -7.00
C TYR A 91 11.76 4.45 -6.47
N ARG A 92 11.88 3.77 -5.33
CA ARG A 92 13.17 3.42 -4.72
C ARG A 92 13.11 2.02 -4.12
N TRP A 93 14.18 1.27 -4.35
CA TRP A 93 14.45 0.03 -3.64
C TRP A 93 15.22 0.36 -2.38
N LEU A 94 14.71 -0.06 -1.22
CA LEU A 94 15.26 0.32 0.08
C LEU A 94 15.38 -0.90 0.98
N SER A 95 16.35 -0.87 1.90
CA SER A 95 16.35 -1.77 3.04
C SER A 95 15.13 -1.47 3.92
N LEU A 96 14.71 -2.42 4.76
CA LEU A 96 13.59 -2.21 5.67
C LEU A 96 13.78 -0.99 6.59
N PRO A 97 14.95 -0.80 7.24
CA PRO A 97 15.17 0.40 8.05
C PRO A 97 15.00 1.71 7.27
N ASP A 98 15.53 1.77 6.06
CA ASP A 98 15.42 2.97 5.22
C ASP A 98 13.98 3.19 4.75
N ALA A 99 13.26 2.12 4.43
CA ALA A 99 11.85 2.20 4.04
C ALA A 99 10.99 2.73 5.21
N ILE A 100 11.21 2.23 6.41
CA ILE A 100 10.52 2.72 7.62
C ILE A 100 10.78 4.21 7.83
N ALA A 101 12.01 4.67 7.59
CA ALA A 101 12.39 6.05 7.79
C ALA A 101 11.61 7.03 6.90
N ILE A 102 11.31 6.64 5.66
CA ILE A 102 10.66 7.55 4.70
C ILE A 102 9.17 7.27 4.49
N GLU A 103 8.63 6.15 4.97
CA GLU A 103 7.22 5.83 4.84
C GLU A 103 6.35 6.92 5.47
N HIS A 104 5.38 7.40 4.72
CA HIS A 104 4.49 8.48 5.18
C HIS A 104 3.49 8.02 6.24
N TRP A 105 2.89 6.82 6.08
CA TRP A 105 1.79 6.36 6.92
C TRP A 105 2.28 5.61 8.15
N PRO A 106 1.88 6.04 9.37
CA PRO A 106 2.28 5.35 10.62
C PRO A 106 1.89 3.88 10.65
N GLU A 107 0.73 3.53 10.12
CA GLU A 107 0.23 2.15 10.06
C GLU A 107 1.17 1.27 9.23
N THR A 108 1.66 1.78 8.11
CA THR A 108 2.59 1.05 7.25
C THR A 108 3.97 0.93 7.91
N LYS A 109 4.44 1.96 8.61
CA LYS A 109 5.68 1.87 9.39
C LYS A 109 5.63 0.73 10.40
N GLU A 110 4.50 0.56 11.06
CA GLU A 110 4.27 -0.50 12.03
C GLU A 110 4.39 -1.88 11.39
N VAL A 111 3.79 -2.07 10.22
CA VAL A 111 3.87 -3.34 9.45
C VAL A 111 5.31 -3.61 9.01
N LEU A 112 6.00 -2.62 8.48
CA LEU A 112 7.40 -2.76 8.06
C LEU A 112 8.29 -3.14 9.23
N ALA A 113 8.09 -2.54 10.40
CA ALA A 113 8.83 -2.87 11.60
C ALA A 113 8.56 -4.32 12.06
N PHE A 114 7.33 -4.80 11.89
CA PHE A 114 6.96 -6.17 12.22
C PHE A 114 7.66 -7.18 11.30
N VAL A 115 7.65 -6.97 9.99
CA VAL A 115 8.28 -7.90 9.03
C VAL A 115 9.81 -7.87 9.09
N ALA A 116 10.39 -6.84 9.70
CA ALA A 116 11.83 -6.74 9.91
C ALA A 116 12.36 -7.58 11.07
N ARG A 117 11.48 -8.14 11.90
CA ARG A 117 11.86 -8.92 13.09
C ARG A 117 12.37 -10.31 12.78
#